data_3446809289e7f9c9599feea01d9c5b4e
#
_entry.id   3446809289e7f9c9599feea01d9c5b4e
#
_cell.length_a   1.000
_cell.length_b   1.000
_cell.length_c   1.000
_cell.angle_alpha   90.00
_cell.angle_beta   90.00
_cell.angle_gamma   90.00
#
_symmetry.space_group_name_H-M   'P 1'
#
loop_
_entity.id
_entity.type
_entity.pdbx_description
1 polymer ?
#
loop_
_entity_poly.entity_id
_entity_poly.type
_entity_poly.pdbx_seq_one_letter_code
_entity_poly.pdbx_strand_id
1 'polypeptide(L)'
;MNQFAEGSAAHVFPPALVSVLRERFGSADDELAAVDDDTLIDLLTTTFFAGLETYEGEHNPIRVAFLGTSPFAFVMSDSEFGGAPFYQWKVMPFESPRPFDIAELVKLAVAGARAQVYSAVRLLGNHELAITGLAREGLAADTDSILKIVAPRPGCLSIRNGRTLLIGYERGAILTGGEHLVFSAGPVRRALEGMARSAGLDADTVSDYLHSIQSIVGEMAAHGRGGIVIVSCEEFPRIAEAAPYRMVADASVGALIRLARRIKPRFVSAVSDVEQPPPPRAGDAAEPDGGPPFGQLLRRAFMTETERMVEELGALTAIDGAVLLNCELALLAFGLILPVGKPTVIAEAMDAEALHHRLIDLGSRGTRHRASATYAAEHPGSVVFVASEDGHVSCLYRDRADPYVLLWRLGPADHGHL
;
A
#
# COMPACT_ATOMS: atom_id res chain seq x y z
N MET A 1 -42.00 17.45 1.44
CA MET A 1 -42.41 16.18 0.82
C MET A 1 -41.13 15.45 0.47
N ASN A 2 -40.80 14.46 1.31
CA ASN A 2 -39.60 13.65 1.25
C ASN A 2 -39.65 12.70 0.05
N GLN A 3 -38.65 12.75 -0.80
CA GLN A 3 -38.29 11.60 -1.63
C GLN A 3 -36.88 11.17 -1.22
N PHE A 4 -36.80 10.35 -0.19
CA PHE A 4 -35.66 9.47 0.02
C PHE A 4 -35.79 8.34 -0.99
N ALA A 5 -35.10 8.42 -2.10
CA ALA A 5 -34.80 7.25 -2.91
C ALA A 5 -33.67 6.52 -2.22
N GLU A 6 -34.01 5.62 -1.29
CA GLU A 6 -33.16 4.53 -0.86
C GLU A 6 -33.01 3.57 -2.04
N GLY A 7 -32.03 3.83 -2.87
CA GLY A 7 -31.45 2.79 -3.71
C GLY A 7 -30.72 1.82 -2.78
N SER A 8 -31.41 0.74 -2.38
CA SER A 8 -30.77 -0.43 -1.79
C SER A 8 -29.68 -0.87 -2.75
N ALA A 9 -28.43 -0.53 -2.42
CA ALA A 9 -27.29 -1.07 -3.15
C ALA A 9 -27.38 -2.60 -3.03
N ALA A 10 -27.65 -3.28 -4.15
CA ALA A 10 -27.71 -4.71 -4.17
C ALA A 10 -26.37 -5.25 -3.68
N HIS A 11 -26.39 -6.13 -2.67
CA HIS A 11 -25.18 -6.78 -2.19
C HIS A 11 -24.57 -7.58 -3.33
N VAL A 12 -23.32 -7.29 -3.64
CA VAL A 12 -22.53 -7.97 -4.67
C VAL A 12 -21.76 -9.10 -4.02
N PHE A 13 -21.85 -10.31 -4.59
CA PHE A 13 -21.02 -11.44 -4.16
C PHE A 13 -19.73 -11.51 -4.99
N PRO A 14 -18.64 -12.11 -4.45
CA PRO A 14 -17.35 -12.18 -5.14
C PRO A 14 -17.39 -12.63 -6.61
N PRO A 15 -18.22 -13.61 -7.04
CA PRO A 15 -18.30 -13.98 -8.45
C PRO A 15 -18.68 -12.83 -9.39
N ALA A 16 -19.54 -11.91 -8.93
CA ALA A 16 -19.94 -10.76 -9.74
C ALA A 16 -18.83 -9.71 -9.92
N LEU A 17 -17.72 -9.80 -9.15
CA LEU A 17 -16.55 -8.93 -9.31
C LEU A 17 -15.80 -9.20 -10.62
N VAL A 18 -15.96 -10.39 -11.23
CA VAL A 18 -15.28 -10.76 -12.47
C VAL A 18 -15.68 -9.82 -13.61
N SER A 19 -16.96 -9.48 -13.74
CA SER A 19 -17.44 -8.55 -14.76
C SER A 19 -16.81 -7.16 -14.60
N VAL A 20 -16.73 -6.67 -13.35
CA VAL A 20 -16.09 -5.39 -13.04
C VAL A 20 -14.58 -5.45 -13.28
N LEU A 21 -13.95 -6.57 -12.97
CA LEU A 21 -12.54 -6.81 -13.21
C LEU A 21 -12.23 -6.75 -14.72
N ARG A 22 -13.03 -7.42 -15.55
CA ARG A 22 -12.92 -7.40 -17.02
C ARG A 22 -13.08 -6.00 -17.59
N GLU A 23 -14.05 -5.24 -17.11
CA GLU A 23 -14.29 -3.88 -17.56
C GLU A 23 -13.09 -2.96 -17.26
N ARG A 24 -12.46 -3.14 -16.10
CA ARG A 24 -11.35 -2.27 -15.65
C ARG A 24 -9.98 -2.67 -16.17
N PHE A 25 -9.78 -3.95 -16.43
CA PHE A 25 -8.50 -4.44 -16.95
C PHE A 25 -8.25 -3.98 -18.40
N GLY A 26 -9.33 -3.77 -19.18
CA GLY A 26 -9.19 -3.40 -20.59
C GLY A 26 -8.40 -4.43 -21.40
N SER A 27 -8.30 -4.21 -22.69
CA SER A 27 -7.60 -5.10 -23.65
C SER A 27 -6.06 -5.02 -23.60
N ALA A 28 -5.48 -4.46 -22.55
CA ALA A 28 -4.04 -4.15 -22.52
C ALA A 28 -3.17 -5.24 -21.88
N ASP A 29 -3.75 -6.23 -21.20
CA ASP A 29 -3.00 -7.29 -20.52
C ASP A 29 -3.40 -8.65 -21.09
N ASP A 30 -2.58 -9.16 -22.02
CA ASP A 30 -2.85 -10.41 -22.75
C ASP A 30 -2.90 -11.65 -21.84
N GLU A 31 -2.18 -11.65 -20.69
CA GLU A 31 -2.14 -12.82 -19.79
C GLU A 31 -3.45 -13.00 -19.03
N LEU A 32 -4.06 -11.93 -18.53
CA LEU A 32 -5.33 -12.04 -17.82
C LEU A 32 -6.51 -12.23 -18.79
N ALA A 33 -6.40 -11.70 -20.01
CA ALA A 33 -7.38 -11.94 -21.08
C ALA A 33 -7.47 -13.42 -21.47
N ALA A 34 -6.38 -14.18 -21.29
CA ALA A 34 -6.34 -15.61 -21.58
C ALA A 34 -6.95 -16.51 -20.46
N VAL A 35 -7.23 -15.93 -19.28
CA VAL A 35 -7.85 -16.67 -18.17
C VAL A 35 -9.36 -16.61 -18.30
N ASP A 36 -10.04 -17.75 -18.20
CA ASP A 36 -11.50 -17.83 -18.28
C ASP A 36 -12.17 -17.26 -16.99
N ASP A 37 -13.46 -16.94 -17.11
CA ASP A 37 -14.21 -16.34 -16.01
C ASP A 37 -14.41 -17.31 -14.84
N ASP A 38 -14.54 -18.60 -15.09
CA ASP A 38 -14.71 -19.61 -14.04
C ASP A 38 -13.44 -19.69 -13.17
N THR A 39 -12.27 -19.64 -13.78
CA THR A 39 -10.99 -19.57 -13.07
C THR A 39 -10.88 -18.30 -12.21
N LEU A 40 -11.30 -17.15 -12.74
CA LEU A 40 -11.32 -15.90 -11.96
C LEU A 40 -12.34 -15.96 -10.82
N ILE A 41 -13.50 -16.54 -11.04
CA ILE A 41 -14.51 -16.77 -10.00
C ILE A 41 -13.92 -17.62 -8.88
N ASP A 42 -13.25 -18.71 -9.21
CA ASP A 42 -12.62 -19.61 -8.23
C ASP A 42 -11.54 -18.89 -7.44
N LEU A 43 -10.67 -18.12 -8.11
CA LEU A 43 -9.63 -17.31 -7.46
C LEU A 43 -10.22 -16.35 -6.43
N LEU A 44 -11.22 -15.57 -6.83
CA LEU A 44 -11.83 -14.55 -5.98
C LEU A 44 -12.62 -15.17 -4.84
N THR A 45 -13.43 -16.19 -5.15
CA THR A 45 -14.31 -16.84 -4.19
C THR A 45 -13.53 -17.58 -3.12
N THR A 46 -12.55 -18.39 -3.52
CA THR A 46 -11.72 -19.16 -2.59
C THR A 46 -10.91 -18.23 -1.69
N THR A 47 -10.32 -17.17 -2.25
CA THR A 47 -9.58 -16.17 -1.46
C THR A 47 -10.50 -15.43 -0.48
N PHE A 48 -11.69 -15.05 -0.92
CA PHE A 48 -12.67 -14.38 -0.06
C PHE A 48 -13.11 -15.24 1.12
N PHE A 49 -13.48 -16.50 0.86
CA PHE A 49 -13.91 -17.41 1.93
C PHE A 49 -12.76 -17.78 2.86
N ALA A 50 -11.54 -17.98 2.35
CA ALA A 50 -10.38 -18.15 3.19
C ALA A 50 -10.16 -16.93 4.11
N GLY A 51 -10.44 -15.72 3.64
CA GLY A 51 -10.39 -14.48 4.42
C GLY A 51 -11.46 -14.37 5.52
N LEU A 52 -12.46 -15.26 5.58
CA LEU A 52 -13.45 -15.33 6.67
C LEU A 52 -13.00 -16.28 7.79
N GLU A 53 -12.04 -17.15 7.52
CA GLU A 53 -11.61 -18.20 8.43
C GLU A 53 -10.50 -17.72 9.37
N THR A 54 -10.30 -18.45 10.45
CA THR A 54 -9.21 -18.23 11.40
C THR A 54 -8.34 -19.48 11.49
N TYR A 55 -7.04 -19.28 11.75
CA TYR A 55 -6.13 -20.36 12.08
C TYR A 55 -5.75 -20.26 13.56
N GLU A 56 -6.02 -21.31 14.32
CA GLU A 56 -5.77 -21.36 15.79
C GLU A 56 -6.42 -20.19 16.56
N GLY A 57 -7.56 -19.67 16.05
CA GLY A 57 -8.29 -18.56 16.66
C GLY A 57 -7.79 -17.17 16.26
N GLU A 58 -6.72 -17.09 15.46
CA GLU A 58 -6.22 -15.83 14.93
C GLU A 58 -6.62 -15.63 13.47
N HIS A 59 -6.96 -14.41 13.13
CA HIS A 59 -7.22 -14.01 11.75
C HIS A 59 -5.91 -13.53 11.11
N ASN A 60 -5.53 -14.18 10.00
CA ASN A 60 -4.38 -13.78 9.22
C ASN A 60 -4.83 -13.30 7.82
N PRO A 61 -4.28 -12.20 7.30
CA PRO A 61 -4.59 -11.76 5.94
C PRO A 61 -4.24 -12.81 4.91
N ILE A 62 -5.20 -13.17 4.05
CA ILE A 62 -4.95 -14.09 2.93
C ILE A 62 -4.37 -13.27 1.77
N ARG A 63 -3.25 -13.71 1.24
CA ARG A 63 -2.58 -13.07 0.12
C ARG A 63 -2.31 -14.07 -0.99
N VAL A 64 -2.81 -13.78 -2.18
CA VAL A 64 -2.66 -14.59 -3.38
C VAL A 64 -1.98 -13.76 -4.48
N ALA A 65 -0.92 -14.27 -5.06
CA ALA A 65 -0.33 -13.77 -6.29
C ALA A 65 -0.60 -14.78 -7.41
N PHE A 66 -1.39 -14.37 -8.39
CA PHE A 66 -1.70 -15.22 -9.53
C PHE A 66 -0.65 -15.04 -10.61
N LEU A 67 0.12 -16.10 -10.87
CA LEU A 67 1.27 -16.12 -11.76
C LEU A 67 0.94 -16.64 -13.18
N GLY A 68 -0.34 -16.75 -13.52
CA GLY A 68 -0.78 -17.22 -14.83
C GLY A 68 -0.38 -18.67 -15.13
N THR A 69 -0.15 -18.96 -16.42
CA THR A 69 0.26 -20.28 -16.92
C THR A 69 1.77 -20.40 -17.14
N SER A 70 2.49 -19.27 -17.18
CA SER A 70 3.92 -19.28 -17.51
C SER A 70 4.77 -19.88 -16.39
N PRO A 71 5.57 -20.91 -16.67
CA PRO A 71 6.38 -21.57 -15.65
C PRO A 71 7.54 -20.70 -15.13
N PHE A 72 7.94 -19.64 -15.82
CA PHE A 72 9.18 -18.91 -15.55
C PHE A 72 9.09 -17.38 -15.62
N ALA A 73 7.92 -16.78 -15.71
CA ALA A 73 7.79 -15.36 -15.97
C ALA A 73 8.40 -14.41 -14.91
N PHE A 74 8.83 -14.95 -13.76
CA PHE A 74 9.20 -14.13 -12.61
C PHE A 74 10.54 -14.44 -11.96
N VAL A 75 11.31 -15.32 -12.57
CA VAL A 75 12.68 -15.59 -12.13
C VAL A 75 13.61 -14.94 -13.12
N MET A 76 14.19 -13.83 -12.69
CA MET A 76 15.34 -13.21 -13.32
C MET A 76 15.04 -12.57 -14.70
N SER A 77 14.95 -11.25 -14.75
CA SER A 77 15.73 -10.65 -15.81
C SER A 77 17.17 -11.09 -15.56
N ASP A 78 17.69 -12.03 -16.35
CA ASP A 78 19.12 -12.21 -16.48
C ASP A 78 19.65 -10.82 -16.75
N SER A 79 20.26 -10.24 -15.75
CA SER A 79 20.78 -8.90 -15.87
C SER A 79 21.90 -9.01 -16.89
N GLU A 80 21.73 -8.42 -18.07
CA GLU A 80 22.82 -7.93 -18.88
C GLU A 80 23.75 -7.00 -18.07
N PHE A 81 23.48 -6.86 -16.78
CA PHE A 81 24.16 -5.98 -15.81
C PHE A 81 24.96 -6.79 -14.78
N GLY A 82 25.73 -7.76 -15.15
CA GLY A 82 26.85 -8.35 -14.38
C GLY A 82 26.75 -8.19 -12.84
N GLY A 83 25.74 -8.72 -12.20
CA GLY A 83 25.56 -8.60 -10.76
C GLY A 83 24.32 -9.35 -10.28
N ALA A 84 24.14 -9.51 -8.98
CA ALA A 84 23.08 -10.31 -8.38
C ALA A 84 21.71 -10.09 -9.04
N PRO A 85 20.93 -11.17 -9.32
CA PRO A 85 19.68 -11.09 -10.03
C PRO A 85 18.71 -10.12 -9.35
N PHE A 86 18.16 -9.18 -10.11
CA PHE A 86 17.04 -8.36 -9.70
C PHE A 86 15.78 -9.21 -9.76
N TYR A 87 15.27 -9.60 -8.60
CA TYR A 87 13.97 -10.26 -8.52
C TYR A 87 12.87 -9.19 -8.45
N GLN A 88 11.97 -9.16 -9.42
CA GLN A 88 10.70 -8.48 -9.28
C GLN A 88 9.84 -9.20 -8.24
N TRP A 89 9.83 -10.54 -8.34
CA TRP A 89 9.22 -11.44 -7.37
C TRP A 89 10.19 -12.56 -7.01
N LYS A 90 10.37 -12.79 -5.73
CA LYS A 90 11.12 -13.96 -5.26
C LYS A 90 10.13 -15.08 -4.96
N VAL A 91 10.09 -16.07 -5.82
CA VAL A 91 9.27 -17.27 -5.62
C VAL A 91 10.09 -18.33 -4.89
N MET A 92 9.52 -18.92 -3.86
CA MET A 92 10.01 -20.11 -3.15
C MET A 92 9.12 -21.29 -3.56
N PRO A 93 9.49 -22.06 -4.58
CA PRO A 93 8.63 -23.11 -5.11
C PRO A 93 8.51 -24.27 -4.13
N PHE A 94 7.35 -24.91 -4.11
CA PHE A 94 7.16 -26.18 -3.43
C PHE A 94 7.67 -27.33 -4.35
N GLU A 95 8.11 -28.42 -3.74
CA GLU A 95 8.50 -29.65 -4.47
C GLU A 95 7.32 -30.22 -5.27
N SER A 96 6.11 -30.13 -4.69
CA SER A 96 4.87 -30.54 -5.33
C SER A 96 3.80 -29.46 -5.14
N PRO A 97 3.01 -29.15 -6.18
CA PRO A 97 1.90 -28.22 -6.05
C PRO A 97 0.90 -28.67 -4.96
N ARG A 98 0.32 -27.70 -4.28
CA ARG A 98 -0.72 -27.91 -3.25
C ARG A 98 -2.08 -27.50 -3.82
N PRO A 99 -3.17 -28.09 -3.32
CA PRO A 99 -4.51 -27.69 -3.72
C PRO A 99 -4.74 -26.17 -3.48
N PHE A 100 -5.41 -25.51 -4.41
CA PHE A 100 -5.90 -24.16 -4.19
C PHE A 100 -7.27 -24.24 -3.51
N ASP A 101 -7.27 -24.36 -2.20
CA ASP A 101 -8.47 -24.43 -1.38
C ASP A 101 -8.37 -23.51 -0.13
N ILE A 102 -9.50 -23.35 0.53
CA ILE A 102 -9.62 -22.50 1.72
C ILE A 102 -8.67 -22.96 2.83
N ALA A 103 -8.61 -24.24 3.10
CA ALA A 103 -7.85 -24.79 4.23
C ALA A 103 -6.35 -24.58 4.05
N GLU A 104 -5.83 -24.80 2.83
CA GLU A 104 -4.41 -24.62 2.52
C GLU A 104 -4.05 -23.12 2.52
N LEU A 105 -4.92 -22.24 1.98
CA LEU A 105 -4.69 -20.78 2.02
C LEU A 105 -4.64 -20.25 3.46
N VAL A 106 -5.57 -20.66 4.32
CA VAL A 106 -5.62 -20.25 5.73
C VAL A 106 -4.37 -20.71 6.49
N LYS A 107 -3.93 -21.92 6.24
CA LYS A 107 -2.70 -22.47 6.82
C LYS A 107 -1.44 -21.73 6.36
N LEU A 108 -1.33 -21.43 5.07
CA LEU A 108 -0.19 -20.71 4.51
C LEU A 108 -0.17 -19.22 4.86
N ALA A 109 -1.32 -18.62 5.18
CA ALA A 109 -1.41 -17.23 5.59
C ALA A 109 -0.59 -16.91 6.83
N VAL A 110 -0.39 -17.88 7.73
CA VAL A 110 0.47 -17.72 8.92
C VAL A 110 1.91 -17.35 8.54
N ALA A 111 2.43 -17.94 7.46
CA ALA A 111 3.77 -17.62 6.97
C ALA A 111 3.86 -16.18 6.40
N GLY A 112 2.73 -15.65 5.91
CA GLY A 112 2.61 -14.31 5.33
C GLY A 112 2.34 -13.19 6.33
N ALA A 113 1.93 -13.50 7.54
CA ALA A 113 1.42 -12.52 8.51
C ALA A 113 2.42 -11.40 8.86
N ARG A 114 3.72 -11.68 8.79
CA ARG A 114 4.79 -10.73 9.15
C ARG A 114 5.68 -10.29 7.98
N ALA A 115 5.52 -10.84 6.78
CA ALA A 115 6.55 -10.74 5.75
C ALA A 115 6.02 -10.43 4.35
N GLN A 116 4.80 -9.94 4.18
CA GLN A 116 4.17 -9.69 2.87
C GLN A 116 4.42 -10.82 1.86
N VAL A 117 4.22 -12.07 2.33
CA VAL A 117 4.37 -13.26 1.52
C VAL A 117 3.00 -13.64 0.97
N TYR A 118 2.96 -13.95 -0.30
CA TYR A 118 1.79 -14.36 -1.05
C TYR A 118 1.83 -15.86 -1.32
N SER A 119 0.69 -16.53 -1.33
CA SER A 119 0.56 -17.84 -1.94
C SER A 119 0.68 -17.69 -3.45
N ALA A 120 1.71 -18.29 -4.04
CA ALA A 120 1.95 -18.28 -5.49
C ALA A 120 1.01 -19.26 -6.17
N VAL A 121 -0.02 -18.77 -6.84
CA VAL A 121 -1.05 -19.59 -7.48
C VAL A 121 -0.85 -19.62 -8.99
N ARG A 122 -1.01 -20.79 -9.59
CA ARG A 122 -0.89 -21.01 -11.03
C ARG A 122 -2.05 -21.81 -11.57
N LEU A 123 -2.33 -21.59 -12.84
CA LEU A 123 -3.21 -22.44 -13.64
C LEU A 123 -2.37 -23.55 -14.27
N LEU A 124 -2.61 -24.80 -13.88
CA LEU A 124 -1.93 -25.97 -14.42
C LEU A 124 -2.52 -26.37 -15.79
N GLY A 125 -1.82 -27.25 -16.52
CA GLY A 125 -2.22 -27.66 -17.86
C GLY A 125 -3.58 -28.36 -17.99
N ASN A 126 -4.20 -28.72 -16.86
CA ASN A 126 -5.56 -29.27 -16.76
C ASN A 126 -6.62 -28.22 -16.40
N HIS A 127 -6.30 -26.93 -16.49
CA HIS A 127 -7.15 -25.81 -16.04
C HIS A 127 -7.47 -25.83 -14.53
N GLU A 128 -6.65 -26.45 -13.74
CA GLU A 128 -6.76 -26.51 -12.29
C GLU A 128 -5.85 -25.47 -11.63
N LEU A 129 -6.41 -24.70 -10.69
CA LEU A 129 -5.63 -23.79 -9.86
C LEU A 129 -4.86 -24.57 -8.80
N ALA A 130 -3.59 -24.25 -8.64
CA ALA A 130 -2.75 -24.87 -7.62
C ALA A 130 -1.80 -23.84 -6.99
N ILE A 131 -1.51 -24.02 -5.70
CA ILE A 131 -0.50 -23.25 -4.99
C ILE A 131 0.85 -23.92 -5.27
N THR A 132 1.71 -23.24 -6.02
CA THR A 132 3.00 -23.80 -6.46
C THR A 132 4.19 -23.36 -5.60
N GLY A 133 3.95 -22.47 -4.62
CA GLY A 133 4.99 -21.95 -3.75
C GLY A 133 4.54 -20.75 -2.93
N LEU A 134 5.50 -20.09 -2.33
CA LEU A 134 5.33 -18.79 -1.71
C LEU A 134 6.06 -17.73 -2.54
N ALA A 135 5.48 -16.56 -2.68
CA ALA A 135 6.05 -15.46 -3.43
C ALA A 135 6.19 -14.21 -2.56
N ARG A 136 7.31 -13.53 -2.69
CA ARG A 136 7.55 -12.25 -2.04
C ARG A 136 7.83 -11.19 -3.10
N GLU A 137 7.19 -10.04 -2.97
CA GLU A 137 7.40 -8.89 -3.84
C GLU A 137 8.84 -8.36 -3.69
N GLY A 138 9.49 -8.09 -4.80
CA GLY A 138 10.82 -7.49 -4.83
C GLY A 138 10.75 -5.98 -4.99
N LEU A 139 11.87 -5.30 -4.81
CA LEU A 139 11.98 -3.83 -4.86
C LEU A 139 11.71 -3.22 -6.26
N ALA A 140 11.68 -4.03 -7.32
CA ALA A 140 11.47 -3.60 -8.69
C ALA A 140 10.05 -3.86 -9.22
N ALA A 141 9.11 -4.16 -8.36
CA ALA A 141 7.75 -4.60 -8.72
C ALA A 141 6.87 -3.53 -9.42
N ASP A 142 7.43 -2.40 -9.84
CA ASP A 142 6.69 -1.32 -10.50
C ASP A 142 6.19 -1.64 -11.91
N THR A 143 6.69 -2.71 -12.52
CA THR A 143 6.43 -3.00 -13.94
C THR A 143 5.63 -4.29 -14.17
N ASP A 144 5.29 -5.03 -13.12
CA ASP A 144 4.69 -6.34 -13.30
C ASP A 144 3.17 -6.32 -13.25
N SER A 145 2.59 -6.90 -14.28
CA SER A 145 1.15 -7.15 -14.42
C SER A 145 0.69 -8.39 -13.66
N ILE A 146 1.15 -8.59 -12.43
CA ILE A 146 0.67 -9.69 -11.60
C ILE A 146 -0.62 -9.32 -10.90
N LEU A 147 -1.62 -10.19 -11.05
CA LEU A 147 -2.87 -10.08 -10.31
C LEU A 147 -2.63 -10.49 -8.85
N LYS A 148 -2.73 -9.51 -7.96
CA LYS A 148 -2.70 -9.70 -6.51
C LYS A 148 -4.12 -9.65 -5.95
N ILE A 149 -4.48 -10.67 -5.18
CA ILE A 149 -5.78 -10.74 -4.50
C ILE A 149 -5.49 -10.87 -3.01
N VAL A 150 -5.97 -9.92 -2.24
CA VAL A 150 -5.74 -9.88 -0.80
C VAL A 150 -7.07 -9.80 -0.07
N ALA A 151 -7.32 -10.71 0.89
CA ALA A 151 -8.38 -10.58 1.86
C ALA A 151 -7.75 -10.13 3.19
N PRO A 152 -7.68 -8.82 3.46
CA PRO A 152 -6.95 -8.28 4.61
C PRO A 152 -7.68 -8.53 5.93
N ARG A 153 -9.00 -8.67 5.88
CA ARG A 153 -9.90 -8.91 7.01
C ARG A 153 -11.20 -9.54 6.52
N PRO A 154 -12.02 -10.12 7.44
CA PRO A 154 -13.27 -10.76 7.08
C PRO A 154 -14.20 -9.84 6.28
N GLY A 155 -14.68 -10.37 5.13
CA GLY A 155 -15.62 -9.66 4.27
C GLY A 155 -15.01 -8.60 3.35
N CYS A 156 -13.69 -8.52 3.28
CA CYS A 156 -12.95 -7.57 2.42
C CYS A 156 -12.12 -8.30 1.37
N LEU A 157 -12.02 -7.70 0.17
CA LEU A 157 -11.06 -8.07 -0.88
C LEU A 157 -10.42 -6.82 -1.47
N SER A 158 -9.16 -6.92 -1.80
CA SER A 158 -8.41 -5.96 -2.60
C SER A 158 -7.82 -6.70 -3.80
N ILE A 159 -8.14 -6.26 -5.01
CA ILE A 159 -7.67 -6.86 -6.26
C ILE A 159 -6.80 -5.83 -6.96
N ARG A 160 -5.55 -6.16 -7.20
CA ARG A 160 -4.55 -5.26 -7.78
C ARG A 160 -3.86 -5.89 -8.98
N ASN A 161 -3.45 -5.04 -9.92
CA ASN A 161 -2.47 -5.38 -10.94
C ASN A 161 -1.20 -4.57 -10.68
N GLY A 162 -0.12 -5.22 -10.33
CA GLY A 162 1.05 -4.52 -9.82
C GLY A 162 0.70 -3.61 -8.64
N ARG A 163 0.96 -2.31 -8.76
CA ARG A 163 0.58 -1.30 -7.76
C ARG A 163 -0.82 -0.72 -7.96
N THR A 164 -1.44 -0.93 -9.12
CA THR A 164 -2.76 -0.37 -9.43
C THR A 164 -3.86 -1.17 -8.77
N LEU A 165 -4.67 -0.54 -7.92
CA LEU A 165 -5.90 -1.16 -7.43
C LEU A 165 -6.94 -1.20 -8.55
N LEU A 166 -7.48 -2.36 -8.78
CA LEU A 166 -8.56 -2.60 -9.73
C LEU A 166 -9.93 -2.59 -9.05
N ILE A 167 -10.03 -3.32 -7.95
CA ILE A 167 -11.27 -3.46 -7.19
C ILE A 167 -10.94 -3.49 -5.70
N GLY A 168 -11.59 -2.61 -4.94
CA GLY A 168 -11.82 -2.79 -3.52
C GLY A 168 -13.22 -3.37 -3.30
N TYR A 169 -13.37 -4.27 -2.36
CA TYR A 169 -14.64 -4.86 -2.00
C TYR A 169 -14.75 -4.99 -0.50
N GLU A 170 -15.87 -4.56 0.05
CA GLU A 170 -16.14 -4.65 1.48
C GLU A 170 -17.61 -4.94 1.75
N ARG A 171 -17.88 -6.04 2.47
CA ARG A 171 -19.20 -6.38 3.01
C ARG A 171 -20.34 -6.29 1.98
N GLY A 172 -20.11 -6.75 0.76
CA GLY A 172 -21.10 -6.73 -0.29
C GLY A 172 -21.13 -5.47 -1.16
N ALA A 173 -20.27 -4.49 -0.90
CA ALA A 173 -20.15 -3.29 -1.70
C ALA A 173 -18.83 -3.30 -2.50
N ILE A 174 -18.92 -2.97 -3.79
CA ILE A 174 -17.75 -2.67 -4.59
C ILE A 174 -17.35 -1.24 -4.25
N LEU A 175 -16.14 -1.10 -3.74
CA LEU A 175 -15.54 0.19 -3.51
C LEU A 175 -15.02 0.69 -4.87
N THR A 176 -15.90 1.39 -5.57
CA THR A 176 -15.52 1.98 -6.86
C THR A 176 -14.56 3.11 -6.61
N GLY A 177 -13.39 3.05 -7.22
CA GLY A 177 -12.32 4.06 -7.38
C GLY A 177 -12.38 5.47 -6.76
N GLY A 178 -13.45 5.81 -6.06
CA GLY A 178 -13.60 7.00 -5.26
C GLY A 178 -12.77 7.02 -3.97
N GLU A 179 -12.29 5.90 -3.52
CA GLU A 179 -11.63 5.74 -2.22
C GLU A 179 -10.11 5.84 -2.26
N HIS A 180 -9.50 5.77 -3.47
CA HIS A 180 -8.09 6.15 -3.67
C HIS A 180 -7.87 7.65 -3.74
N LEU A 181 -8.93 8.39 -3.59
CA LEU A 181 -9.00 9.79 -3.97
C LEU A 181 -8.07 10.68 -3.16
N VAL A 182 -7.82 10.32 -1.89
CA VAL A 182 -7.00 11.12 -0.99
C VAL A 182 -5.56 11.26 -1.49
N PHE A 183 -5.00 10.18 -2.08
CA PHE A 183 -3.64 10.17 -2.58
C PHE A 183 -3.54 10.39 -4.09
N SER A 184 -4.63 10.26 -4.84
CA SER A 184 -4.63 10.41 -6.30
C SER A 184 -4.97 11.82 -6.76
N ALA A 185 -5.83 12.54 -6.05
CA ALA A 185 -6.26 13.89 -6.38
C ALA A 185 -6.75 14.64 -5.12
N GLY A 186 -7.16 15.88 -5.28
CA GLY A 186 -7.86 16.64 -4.26
C GLY A 186 -6.99 17.41 -3.27
N PRO A 187 -7.60 18.03 -2.25
CA PRO A 187 -6.91 18.94 -1.35
C PRO A 187 -5.88 18.24 -0.47
N VAL A 188 -6.14 17.00 -0.04
CA VAL A 188 -5.18 16.22 0.77
C VAL A 188 -3.92 15.92 -0.03
N ARG A 189 -4.07 15.41 -1.26
CA ARG A 189 -2.92 15.17 -2.14
C ARG A 189 -2.10 16.45 -2.35
N ARG A 190 -2.75 17.56 -2.66
CA ARG A 190 -2.08 18.85 -2.84
C ARG A 190 -1.34 19.30 -1.58
N ALA A 191 -1.93 19.08 -0.39
CA ALA A 191 -1.28 19.36 0.89
C ALA A 191 -0.04 18.50 1.09
N LEU A 192 -0.14 17.17 0.89
CA LEU A 192 0.99 16.25 1.03
C LEU A 192 2.10 16.52 0.00
N GLU A 193 1.77 16.85 -1.25
CA GLU A 193 2.73 17.28 -2.26
C GLU A 193 3.41 18.61 -1.86
N GLY A 194 2.67 19.52 -1.25
CA GLY A 194 3.21 20.75 -0.67
C GLY A 194 4.21 20.46 0.45
N MET A 195 3.88 19.52 1.33
CA MET A 195 4.78 19.04 2.40
C MET A 195 6.03 18.40 1.83
N ALA A 196 5.90 17.51 0.83
CA ALA A 196 7.02 16.89 0.14
C ALA A 196 7.97 17.93 -0.48
N ARG A 197 7.42 18.94 -1.15
CA ARG A 197 8.21 20.06 -1.71
C ARG A 197 8.91 20.88 -0.61
N SER A 198 8.23 21.14 0.51
CA SER A 198 8.83 21.80 1.67
C SER A 198 9.97 20.98 2.28
N ALA A 199 9.89 19.66 2.19
CA ALA A 199 10.95 18.72 2.55
C ALA A 199 12.08 18.63 1.50
N GLY A 200 12.03 19.41 0.42
CA GLY A 200 13.04 19.41 -0.65
C GLY A 200 12.97 18.20 -1.58
N LEU A 201 11.80 17.57 -1.68
CA LEU A 201 11.53 16.49 -2.63
C LEU A 201 11.03 17.09 -3.96
N ASP A 202 11.50 16.54 -5.07
CA ASP A 202 11.11 16.92 -6.43
C ASP A 202 9.92 16.09 -6.94
N ALA A 203 9.48 16.38 -8.15
CA ALA A 203 8.32 15.71 -8.74
C ALA A 203 8.51 14.18 -8.87
N ASP A 204 9.74 13.73 -9.10
CA ASP A 204 10.05 12.30 -9.26
C ASP A 204 10.03 11.53 -7.93
N THR A 205 10.22 12.24 -6.82
CA THR A 205 10.29 11.67 -5.47
C THR A 205 8.99 11.82 -4.67
N VAL A 206 8.08 12.68 -5.12
CA VAL A 206 6.75 12.86 -4.50
C VAL A 206 5.97 11.55 -4.46
N SER A 207 6.05 10.73 -5.50
CA SER A 207 5.37 9.43 -5.53
C SER A 207 5.87 8.50 -4.42
N ASP A 208 7.19 8.42 -4.20
CA ASP A 208 7.78 7.60 -3.14
C ASP A 208 7.38 8.13 -1.75
N TYR A 209 7.28 9.46 -1.60
CA TYR A 209 6.82 10.10 -0.37
C TYR A 209 5.35 9.76 -0.04
N LEU A 210 4.46 9.91 -1.03
CA LEU A 210 3.04 9.56 -0.87
C LEU A 210 2.88 8.07 -0.57
N HIS A 211 3.64 7.22 -1.24
CA HIS A 211 3.66 5.78 -0.99
C HIS A 211 4.12 5.45 0.43
N SER A 212 5.14 6.13 0.95
CA SER A 212 5.59 5.95 2.32
C SER A 212 4.49 6.29 3.34
N ILE A 213 3.73 7.36 3.11
CA ILE A 213 2.58 7.70 3.96
C ILE A 213 1.49 6.63 3.89
N GLN A 214 1.17 6.16 2.67
CA GLN A 214 0.21 5.06 2.48
C GLN A 214 0.63 3.81 3.25
N SER A 215 1.91 3.46 3.20
CA SER A 215 2.45 2.30 3.91
C SER A 215 2.40 2.47 5.43
N ILE A 216 2.75 3.65 5.98
CA ILE A 216 2.59 3.95 7.41
C ILE A 216 1.12 3.79 7.85
N VAL A 217 0.19 4.31 7.05
CA VAL A 217 -1.25 4.20 7.29
C VAL A 217 -1.72 2.75 7.18
N GLY A 218 -1.16 1.99 6.25
CA GLY A 218 -1.40 0.56 6.08
C GLY A 218 -0.99 -0.24 7.32
N GLU A 219 0.23 -0.05 7.79
CA GLU A 219 0.72 -0.69 9.02
C GLU A 219 -0.15 -0.32 10.24
N MET A 220 -0.57 0.95 10.35
CA MET A 220 -1.51 1.39 11.38
C MET A 220 -2.84 0.63 11.31
N ALA A 221 -3.37 0.37 10.12
CA ALA A 221 -4.60 -0.40 9.95
C ALA A 221 -4.42 -1.88 10.27
N ALA A 222 -3.26 -2.44 9.89
CA ALA A 222 -2.98 -3.88 9.95
C ALA A 222 -2.91 -4.43 11.38
N HIS A 223 -2.41 -3.66 12.36
CA HIS A 223 -2.31 -4.18 13.73
C HIS A 223 -3.64 -4.20 14.50
N GLY A 224 -4.74 -3.64 13.95
CA GLY A 224 -6.10 -3.76 14.48
C GLY A 224 -6.35 -3.14 15.87
N ARG A 225 -5.43 -2.33 16.39
CA ARG A 225 -5.57 -1.68 17.71
C ARG A 225 -6.13 -0.26 17.61
N GLY A 226 -6.33 0.21 16.37
CA GLY A 226 -6.60 1.60 16.10
C GLY A 226 -5.37 2.47 16.34
N GLY A 227 -5.33 3.64 15.73
CA GLY A 227 -4.17 4.53 15.85
C GLY A 227 -4.44 5.90 15.22
N ILE A 228 -3.53 6.83 15.42
CA ILE A 228 -3.59 8.15 14.81
C ILE A 228 -2.19 8.51 14.29
N VAL A 229 -2.10 8.94 13.03
CA VAL A 229 -0.90 9.52 12.44
C VAL A 229 -1.20 10.94 12.00
N ILE A 230 -0.35 11.85 12.37
CA ILE A 230 -0.43 13.27 12.01
C ILE A 230 0.81 13.64 11.21
N VAL A 231 0.60 14.23 10.02
CA VAL A 231 1.67 14.83 9.23
C VAL A 231 1.45 16.35 9.21
N SER A 232 2.44 17.10 9.69
CA SER A 232 2.35 18.56 9.83
C SER A 232 3.66 19.25 9.44
N CYS A 233 3.54 20.41 8.78
CA CYS A 233 4.69 21.27 8.47
C CYS A 233 4.97 22.32 9.58
N GLU A 234 4.22 22.35 10.66
CA GLU A 234 4.54 23.18 11.79
C GLU A 234 5.86 22.71 12.43
N GLU A 235 6.80 23.63 12.67
CA GLU A 235 8.15 23.28 13.14
C GLU A 235 8.12 22.51 14.46
N PHE A 236 7.21 22.86 15.35
CA PHE A 236 6.98 22.09 16.58
C PHE A 236 5.61 22.45 17.14
N PRO A 237 4.54 21.72 16.82
CA PRO A 237 3.24 21.97 17.40
C PRO A 237 3.35 21.98 18.93
N ARG A 238 2.80 23.01 19.61
CA ARG A 238 2.83 23.11 21.07
C ARG A 238 2.32 21.86 21.78
N ILE A 239 1.42 21.15 21.12
CA ILE A 239 0.88 19.89 21.62
C ILE A 239 1.97 18.80 21.73
N ALA A 240 3.01 18.85 20.90
CA ALA A 240 4.12 17.90 20.99
C ALA A 240 4.95 18.09 22.27
N GLU A 241 4.90 19.28 22.88
CA GLU A 241 5.58 19.54 24.17
C GLU A 241 4.98 18.72 25.30
N ALA A 242 3.70 18.37 25.21
CA ALA A 242 2.99 17.55 26.18
C ALA A 242 3.10 16.03 25.90
N ALA A 243 3.75 15.63 24.81
CA ALA A 243 3.90 14.21 24.47
C ALA A 243 4.84 13.50 25.45
N PRO A 244 4.48 12.28 25.92
CA PRO A 244 5.33 11.50 26.81
C PRO A 244 6.64 11.07 26.16
N TYR A 245 6.62 10.85 24.83
CA TYR A 245 7.78 10.40 24.07
C TYR A 245 8.10 11.41 22.97
N ARG A 246 9.06 12.29 23.24
CA ARG A 246 9.59 13.26 22.29
C ARG A 246 10.87 12.71 21.68
N MET A 247 10.98 12.85 20.36
CA MET A 247 12.13 12.31 19.63
C MET A 247 13.09 13.42 19.23
N VAL A 248 14.36 13.07 19.22
CA VAL A 248 15.38 13.87 18.52
C VAL A 248 15.39 13.35 17.08
N ALA A 249 14.87 14.16 16.17
CA ALA A 249 14.79 13.78 14.77
C ALA A 249 16.19 13.83 14.14
N ASP A 250 16.85 12.70 14.06
CA ASP A 250 18.17 12.52 13.40
C ASP A 250 18.06 11.82 12.05
N ALA A 251 16.93 11.18 11.77
CA ALA A 251 16.62 10.55 10.49
C ALA A 251 15.17 10.84 10.05
N SER A 252 14.94 10.85 8.74
CA SER A 252 13.61 10.99 8.16
C SER A 252 13.47 10.17 6.89
N VAL A 253 12.26 9.69 6.62
CA VAL A 253 11.91 8.99 5.38
C VAL A 253 12.23 9.87 4.17
N GLY A 254 11.90 11.16 4.21
CA GLY A 254 12.19 12.09 3.13
C GLY A 254 13.70 12.27 2.86
N ALA A 255 14.53 12.24 3.90
CA ALA A 255 15.98 12.28 3.72
C ALA A 255 16.51 11.02 3.02
N LEU A 256 16.00 9.84 3.39
CA LEU A 256 16.38 8.57 2.76
C LEU A 256 15.96 8.52 1.28
N ILE A 257 14.75 8.97 0.97
CA ILE A 257 14.25 9.09 -0.41
C ILE A 257 15.17 10.01 -1.23
N ARG A 258 15.51 11.19 -0.71
CA ARG A 258 16.45 12.12 -1.39
C ARG A 258 17.80 11.48 -1.62
N LEU A 259 18.35 10.77 -0.64
CA LEU A 259 19.64 10.09 -0.77
C LEU A 259 19.60 8.98 -1.80
N ALA A 260 18.56 8.14 -1.78
CA ALA A 260 18.38 7.07 -2.77
C ALA A 260 18.34 7.61 -4.22
N ARG A 261 17.68 8.74 -4.44
CA ARG A 261 17.56 9.35 -5.78
C ARG A 261 18.81 10.08 -6.24
N ARG A 262 19.62 10.63 -5.33
CA ARG A 262 20.91 11.26 -5.69
C ARG A 262 21.92 10.24 -6.23
N ILE A 263 21.79 9.00 -5.88
CA ILE A 263 22.60 7.93 -6.43
C ILE A 263 22.03 7.57 -7.80
N LYS A 264 22.45 8.32 -8.83
CA LYS A 264 22.14 8.01 -10.22
C LYS A 264 22.72 6.63 -10.53
N PRO A 265 21.93 5.67 -11.02
CA PRO A 265 22.52 4.53 -11.67
C PRO A 265 23.39 5.12 -12.78
N ARG A 266 24.69 4.87 -12.77
CA ARG A 266 25.52 5.08 -13.94
C ARG A 266 25.00 4.07 -14.97
N PHE A 267 24.02 4.46 -15.75
CA PHE A 267 23.80 3.85 -17.04
C PHE A 267 25.10 4.13 -17.79
N VAL A 268 25.87 3.09 -17.96
CA VAL A 268 26.90 3.08 -18.99
C VAL A 268 26.11 3.10 -20.30
N SER A 269 25.81 4.30 -20.79
CA SER A 269 25.45 4.54 -22.20
C SER A 269 26.71 4.30 -23.03
N ALA A 270 27.25 3.11 -22.93
CA ALA A 270 28.44 2.69 -23.68
C ALA A 270 28.06 1.62 -24.70
N VAL A 271 26.87 1.71 -25.29
CA VAL A 271 26.47 0.80 -26.38
C VAL A 271 25.90 1.57 -27.56
N SER A 272 26.45 2.73 -27.89
CA SER A 272 26.09 3.36 -29.18
C SER A 272 27.28 3.61 -30.10
N ASP A 273 28.52 3.48 -29.65
CA ASP A 273 29.69 3.78 -30.47
C ASP A 273 30.87 2.80 -30.28
N VAL A 274 30.62 1.53 -30.04
CA VAL A 274 31.70 0.53 -30.09
C VAL A 274 31.51 -0.32 -31.34
N GLU A 275 32.34 -0.06 -32.37
CA GLU A 275 32.70 -1.06 -33.35
C GLU A 275 32.95 -2.38 -32.66
N GLN A 276 32.34 -3.47 -33.17
CA GLN A 276 32.43 -4.81 -32.60
C GLN A 276 33.88 -5.13 -32.21
N PRO A 277 34.16 -5.39 -30.90
CA PRO A 277 35.48 -5.84 -30.54
C PRO A 277 35.76 -7.20 -31.20
N PRO A 278 37.01 -7.46 -31.60
CA PRO A 278 37.38 -8.75 -32.17
C PRO A 278 37.06 -9.89 -31.16
N PRO A 279 36.66 -11.06 -31.64
CA PRO A 279 36.32 -12.17 -30.78
C PRO A 279 37.46 -12.48 -29.79
N PRO A 280 37.16 -12.76 -28.51
CA PRO A 280 38.19 -13.05 -27.51
C PRO A 280 38.99 -14.26 -27.91
N ARG A 281 40.31 -14.14 -27.79
CA ARG A 281 41.23 -15.27 -28.03
C ARG A 281 41.00 -16.33 -26.94
N ALA A 282 40.92 -17.60 -27.36
CA ALA A 282 40.79 -18.72 -26.45
C ALA A 282 42.02 -18.76 -25.49
N GLY A 283 41.81 -18.39 -24.26
CA GLY A 283 42.82 -18.35 -23.21
C GLY A 283 42.62 -17.25 -22.14
N ASP A 284 41.92 -16.19 -22.44
CA ASP A 284 41.64 -15.13 -21.46
C ASP A 284 40.31 -15.46 -20.72
N ALA A 285 40.37 -16.33 -19.75
CA ALA A 285 39.33 -16.46 -18.74
C ALA A 285 39.50 -15.28 -17.77
N ALA A 286 38.96 -14.10 -18.15
CA ALA A 286 38.70 -13.05 -17.20
C ALA A 286 37.61 -13.57 -16.26
N GLU A 287 37.93 -13.74 -14.98
CA GLU A 287 36.96 -13.96 -13.95
C GLU A 287 35.91 -12.84 -14.05
N PRO A 288 34.60 -13.14 -13.94
CA PRO A 288 33.57 -12.12 -13.92
C PRO A 288 33.63 -11.41 -12.58
N ASP A 289 34.54 -10.43 -12.47
CA ASP A 289 34.62 -9.50 -11.33
C ASP A 289 33.54 -8.41 -11.50
N GLY A 290 32.27 -8.83 -11.42
CA GLY A 290 31.11 -8.00 -11.71
C GLY A 290 30.03 -8.08 -10.65
N GLY A 291 30.37 -7.72 -9.39
CA GLY A 291 29.35 -7.39 -8.39
C GLY A 291 28.55 -6.16 -8.83
N PRO A 292 27.32 -5.98 -8.33
CA PRO A 292 26.49 -4.83 -8.67
C PRO A 292 27.26 -3.53 -8.39
N PRO A 293 27.18 -2.51 -9.27
CA PRO A 293 27.86 -1.25 -9.06
C PRO A 293 27.56 -0.70 -7.66
N PHE A 294 28.56 -0.25 -6.93
CA PHE A 294 28.43 0.23 -5.54
C PHE A 294 27.26 1.22 -5.35
N GLY A 295 26.99 2.08 -6.33
CA GLY A 295 25.85 2.99 -6.32
C GLY A 295 24.48 2.27 -6.27
N GLN A 296 24.35 1.14 -6.95
CA GLN A 296 23.10 0.36 -6.90
C GLN A 296 22.91 -0.30 -5.54
N LEU A 297 24.00 -0.86 -4.96
CA LEU A 297 23.95 -1.42 -3.61
C LEU A 297 23.55 -0.37 -2.57
N LEU A 298 24.16 0.82 -2.68
CA LEU A 298 23.87 1.91 -1.75
C LEU A 298 22.43 2.44 -1.90
N ARG A 299 21.95 2.62 -3.14
CA ARG A 299 20.55 2.96 -3.39
C ARG A 299 19.59 1.93 -2.78
N ARG A 300 19.88 0.64 -2.98
CA ARG A 300 19.10 -0.46 -2.42
C ARG A 300 19.08 -0.40 -0.89
N ALA A 301 20.23 -0.15 -0.27
CA ALA A 301 20.32 -0.02 1.18
C ALA A 301 19.43 1.13 1.71
N PHE A 302 19.41 2.28 1.02
CA PHE A 302 18.51 3.38 1.41
C PHE A 302 17.03 3.05 1.22
N MET A 303 16.68 2.33 0.15
CA MET A 303 15.29 1.91 -0.06
C MET A 303 14.84 0.93 1.04
N THR A 304 15.67 -0.08 1.35
CA THR A 304 15.38 -1.03 2.45
C THR A 304 15.28 -0.33 3.80
N GLU A 305 16.12 0.67 4.06
CA GLU A 305 16.05 1.46 5.29
C GLU A 305 14.79 2.33 5.33
N THR A 306 14.35 2.84 4.18
CA THR A 306 13.09 3.58 4.07
C THR A 306 11.90 2.68 4.42
N GLU A 307 11.86 1.46 3.89
CA GLU A 307 10.82 0.47 4.18
C GLU A 307 10.80 0.13 5.68
N ARG A 308 11.96 -0.15 6.26
CA ARG A 308 12.09 -0.45 7.69
C ARG A 308 11.61 0.71 8.57
N MET A 309 11.98 1.94 8.24
CA MET A 309 11.53 3.12 8.97
C MET A 309 10.00 3.31 8.86
N VAL A 310 9.43 3.07 7.70
CA VAL A 310 7.98 3.14 7.47
C VAL A 310 7.23 2.12 8.33
N GLU A 311 7.70 0.86 8.36
CA GLU A 311 7.15 -0.20 9.22
C GLU A 311 7.24 0.20 10.71
N GLU A 312 8.38 0.72 11.16
CA GLU A 312 8.56 1.18 12.54
C GLU A 312 7.60 2.33 12.90
N LEU A 313 7.46 3.32 12.03
CA LEU A 313 6.53 4.44 12.24
C LEU A 313 5.08 3.96 12.32
N GLY A 314 4.68 3.02 11.46
CA GLY A 314 3.37 2.39 11.49
C GLY A 314 3.14 1.61 12.78
N ALA A 315 4.13 0.81 13.22
CA ALA A 315 4.06 0.03 14.46
C ALA A 315 3.91 0.89 15.72
N LEU A 316 4.49 2.10 15.76
CA LEU A 316 4.35 3.02 16.88
C LEU A 316 2.91 3.49 17.10
N THR A 317 2.05 3.43 16.09
CA THR A 317 0.63 3.79 16.20
C THR A 317 -0.17 2.80 17.07
N ALA A 318 0.38 1.62 17.36
CA ALA A 318 -0.20 0.66 18.30
C ALA A 318 -0.09 1.11 19.77
N ILE A 319 0.75 2.11 20.05
CA ILE A 319 0.86 2.74 21.37
C ILE A 319 -0.28 3.76 21.52
N ASP A 320 -0.93 3.77 22.67
CA ASP A 320 -2.02 4.74 22.93
C ASP A 320 -1.56 6.18 22.69
N GLY A 321 -2.35 6.91 21.91
CA GLY A 321 -2.07 8.27 21.49
C GLY A 321 -1.79 8.40 20.00
N ALA A 322 -1.32 9.56 19.58
CA ALA A 322 -0.99 9.84 18.19
C ALA A 322 0.52 9.81 17.94
N VAL A 323 0.90 9.45 16.72
CA VAL A 323 2.24 9.60 16.15
C VAL A 323 2.26 10.92 15.38
N LEU A 324 3.21 11.79 15.68
CA LEU A 324 3.39 13.08 15.03
C LEU A 324 4.65 13.06 14.16
N LEU A 325 4.45 13.31 12.88
CA LEU A 325 5.49 13.39 11.86
C LEU A 325 5.57 14.84 11.32
N ASN A 326 6.79 15.28 11.00
CA ASN A 326 6.96 16.54 10.27
C ASN A 326 6.80 16.33 8.74
N CYS A 327 7.00 17.40 7.96
CA CYS A 327 6.92 17.34 6.50
C CYS A 327 8.00 16.44 5.84
N GLU A 328 9.09 16.12 6.52
CA GLU A 328 10.09 15.15 6.06
C GLU A 328 9.76 13.71 6.46
N LEU A 329 8.62 13.47 7.11
CA LEU A 329 8.27 12.21 7.76
C LEU A 329 9.32 11.79 8.81
N ALA A 330 9.90 12.76 9.50
CA ALA A 330 10.68 12.51 10.70
C ALA A 330 9.75 12.43 11.90
N LEU A 331 9.97 11.45 12.77
CA LEU A 331 9.21 11.27 14.00
C LEU A 331 9.55 12.38 14.99
N LEU A 332 8.56 13.20 15.34
CA LEU A 332 8.69 14.25 16.35
C LEU A 332 8.29 13.77 17.73
N ALA A 333 7.19 13.02 17.81
CA ALA A 333 6.66 12.50 19.08
C ALA A 333 5.68 11.35 18.82
N PHE A 334 5.47 10.51 19.83
CA PHE A 334 4.43 9.49 19.83
C PHE A 334 3.82 9.33 21.24
N GLY A 335 2.71 8.59 21.33
CA GLY A 335 1.93 8.50 22.57
C GLY A 335 1.21 9.82 22.90
N LEU A 336 1.01 10.68 21.90
CA LEU A 336 0.44 12.00 22.10
C LEU A 336 -1.07 11.91 22.34
N ILE A 337 -1.53 12.36 23.50
CA ILE A 337 -2.95 12.41 23.83
C ILE A 337 -3.54 13.68 23.26
N LEU A 338 -4.39 13.52 22.24
CA LEU A 338 -5.08 14.64 21.61
C LEU A 338 -6.28 15.07 22.44
N PRO A 339 -6.49 16.38 22.64
CA PRO A 339 -7.68 16.86 23.33
C PRO A 339 -8.93 16.61 22.50
N VAL A 340 -10.03 16.28 23.16
CA VAL A 340 -11.35 16.23 22.56
C VAL A 340 -12.04 17.56 22.83
N GLY A 341 -12.07 18.44 21.83
CA GLY A 341 -12.71 19.74 21.92
C GLY A 341 -14.22 19.70 21.77
N LYS A 342 -14.82 20.89 21.58
CA LYS A 342 -16.25 21.05 21.27
C LYS A 342 -16.58 20.35 19.94
N PRO A 343 -17.86 20.00 19.70
CA PRO A 343 -18.29 19.44 18.43
C PRO A 343 -17.80 20.32 17.27
N THR A 344 -16.97 19.76 16.42
CA THR A 344 -16.47 20.42 15.21
C THR A 344 -17.39 20.06 14.07
N VAL A 345 -17.72 21.01 13.21
CA VAL A 345 -18.49 20.73 12.00
C VAL A 345 -17.60 19.95 11.03
N ILE A 346 -18.03 18.74 10.73
CA ILE A 346 -17.32 17.81 9.85
C ILE A 346 -18.14 17.62 8.59
N ALA A 347 -17.48 17.66 7.45
CA ALA A 347 -18.07 17.32 6.17
C ALA A 347 -17.41 16.04 5.64
N GLU A 348 -18.19 14.97 5.51
CA GLU A 348 -17.77 13.73 4.89
C GLU A 348 -17.74 13.93 3.37
N ALA A 349 -16.56 13.84 2.78
CA ALA A 349 -16.34 13.98 1.35
C ALA A 349 -16.71 12.70 0.62
N MET A 350 -17.39 12.84 -0.51
CA MET A 350 -17.86 11.73 -1.35
C MET A 350 -16.99 11.57 -2.61
N ASP A 351 -16.10 12.53 -2.86
CA ASP A 351 -15.15 12.53 -3.97
C ASP A 351 -13.80 13.13 -3.54
N ALA A 352 -12.78 12.99 -4.36
CA ALA A 352 -11.42 13.45 -4.07
C ALA A 352 -11.32 14.94 -3.80
N GLU A 353 -12.02 15.73 -4.59
CA GLU A 353 -11.98 17.19 -4.52
C GLU A 353 -12.90 17.72 -3.43
N ALA A 354 -13.67 16.85 -2.74
CA ALA A 354 -14.70 17.20 -1.78
C ALA A 354 -15.77 18.15 -2.33
N LEU A 355 -16.00 18.12 -3.64
CA LEU A 355 -17.05 18.92 -4.28
C LEU A 355 -18.43 18.46 -3.82
N HIS A 356 -18.59 17.17 -3.59
CA HIS A 356 -19.76 16.57 -2.98
C HIS A 356 -19.42 16.12 -1.58
N HIS A 357 -20.08 16.69 -0.60
CA HIS A 357 -19.88 16.33 0.81
C HIS A 357 -21.20 16.45 1.57
N ARG A 358 -21.28 15.76 2.70
CA ARG A 358 -22.41 15.84 3.62
C ARG A 358 -21.92 16.19 5.03
N LEU A 359 -22.66 17.01 5.72
CA LEU A 359 -22.36 17.27 7.12
C LEU A 359 -22.67 16.04 7.96
N ILE A 360 -21.76 15.68 8.83
CA ILE A 360 -21.92 14.54 9.73
C ILE A 360 -21.65 14.97 11.17
N ASP A 361 -22.32 14.28 12.10
CA ASP A 361 -22.05 14.38 13.53
C ASP A 361 -21.09 13.27 13.96
N LEU A 362 -19.98 13.63 14.58
CA LEU A 362 -19.04 12.69 15.16
C LEU A 362 -19.42 12.24 16.58
N GLY A 363 -20.54 12.69 17.14
CA GLY A 363 -20.95 12.36 18.49
C GLY A 363 -21.07 10.86 18.75
N SER A 364 -21.45 10.09 17.74
CA SER A 364 -21.53 8.63 17.76
C SER A 364 -20.22 7.91 17.45
N ARG A 365 -19.18 8.63 17.02
CA ARG A 365 -17.87 8.06 16.71
C ARG A 365 -16.98 7.97 17.96
N GLY A 366 -16.02 7.05 17.91
CA GLY A 366 -15.06 6.84 18.99
C GLY A 366 -14.20 8.08 19.31
N THR A 367 -13.60 8.09 20.48
CA THR A 367 -12.80 9.20 21.00
C THR A 367 -11.65 9.60 20.06
N ARG A 368 -10.99 8.63 19.41
CA ARG A 368 -9.91 8.88 18.45
C ARG A 368 -10.36 9.74 17.28
N HIS A 369 -11.51 9.46 16.68
CA HIS A 369 -12.05 10.27 15.57
C HIS A 369 -12.39 11.70 16.01
N ARG A 370 -12.99 11.85 17.19
CA ARG A 370 -13.31 13.19 17.72
C ARG A 370 -12.07 14.01 18.04
N ALA A 371 -11.06 13.36 18.63
CA ALA A 371 -9.77 13.99 18.94
C ALA A 371 -9.04 14.40 17.66
N SER A 372 -9.01 13.52 16.64
CA SER A 372 -8.41 13.80 15.32
C SER A 372 -9.11 14.96 14.62
N ALA A 373 -10.43 15.03 14.70
CA ALA A 373 -11.20 16.14 14.12
C ALA A 373 -10.93 17.47 14.84
N THR A 374 -10.82 17.44 16.17
CA THR A 374 -10.44 18.62 16.96
C THR A 374 -9.05 19.10 16.54
N TYR A 375 -8.09 18.20 16.45
CA TYR A 375 -6.74 18.54 16.02
C TYR A 375 -6.71 19.14 14.61
N ALA A 376 -7.36 18.50 13.63
CA ALA A 376 -7.42 19.03 12.25
C ALA A 376 -8.11 20.42 12.18
N ALA A 377 -9.09 20.67 13.06
CA ALA A 377 -9.74 21.98 13.15
C ALA A 377 -8.83 23.06 13.72
N GLU A 378 -8.00 22.73 14.71
CA GLU A 378 -7.11 23.66 15.38
C GLU A 378 -5.79 23.89 14.63
N HIS A 379 -5.38 22.92 13.79
CA HIS A 379 -4.15 22.92 13.00
C HIS A 379 -4.40 22.80 11.48
N PRO A 380 -4.96 23.86 10.85
CA PRO A 380 -5.25 23.85 9.42
C PRO A 380 -3.98 23.63 8.59
N GLY A 381 -4.07 22.73 7.61
CA GLY A 381 -2.95 22.33 6.77
C GLY A 381 -2.26 21.04 7.24
N SER A 382 -2.54 20.55 8.46
CA SER A 382 -2.10 19.22 8.90
C SER A 382 -3.01 18.14 8.32
N VAL A 383 -2.44 17.01 7.95
CA VAL A 383 -3.19 15.81 7.50
C VAL A 383 -3.20 14.79 8.63
N VAL A 384 -4.38 14.32 8.99
CA VAL A 384 -4.57 13.39 10.11
C VAL A 384 -5.20 12.11 9.61
N PHE A 385 -4.54 10.99 9.81
CA PHE A 385 -5.09 9.65 9.55
C PHE A 385 -5.46 9.01 10.88
N VAL A 386 -6.65 8.42 10.95
CA VAL A 386 -7.14 7.73 12.13
C VAL A 386 -7.69 6.37 11.76
N ALA A 387 -7.19 5.32 12.41
CA ALA A 387 -7.73 3.97 12.31
C ALA A 387 -8.60 3.66 13.53
N SER A 388 -9.70 2.98 13.31
CA SER A 388 -10.51 2.36 14.35
C SER A 388 -10.04 0.91 14.61
N GLU A 389 -10.47 0.33 15.73
CA GLU A 389 -10.09 -1.04 16.10
C GLU A 389 -10.61 -2.10 15.12
N ASP A 390 -11.68 -1.79 14.38
CA ASP A 390 -12.20 -2.63 13.30
C ASP A 390 -11.44 -2.45 11.96
N GLY A 391 -10.33 -1.70 11.97
CA GLY A 391 -9.44 -1.51 10.82
C GLY A 391 -9.91 -0.47 9.80
N HIS A 392 -11.04 0.21 10.03
CA HIS A 392 -11.44 1.32 9.17
C HIS A 392 -10.54 2.53 9.40
N VAL A 393 -10.04 3.10 8.32
CA VAL A 393 -9.25 4.31 8.37
C VAL A 393 -10.02 5.49 7.79
N SER A 394 -9.80 6.65 8.38
CA SER A 394 -10.30 7.92 7.87
C SER A 394 -9.15 8.92 7.77
N CYS A 395 -9.20 9.77 6.76
CA CYS A 395 -8.32 10.92 6.62
C CYS A 395 -9.11 12.19 6.97
N LEU A 396 -8.56 13.03 7.82
CA LEU A 396 -9.14 14.31 8.16
C LEU A 396 -8.18 15.42 7.76
N TYR A 397 -8.72 16.44 7.13
CA TYR A 397 -7.96 17.59 6.66
C TYR A 397 -8.84 18.84 6.71
N ARG A 398 -8.23 19.96 7.05
CA ARG A 398 -8.83 21.29 6.91
C ARG A 398 -7.85 22.22 6.22
N ASP A 399 -8.28 22.82 5.12
CA ASP A 399 -7.56 23.96 4.55
C ASP A 399 -7.82 25.21 5.43
N ARG A 400 -6.89 26.17 5.39
CA ARG A 400 -7.03 27.43 6.14
C ARG A 400 -8.24 28.25 5.71
N ALA A 401 -8.66 28.10 4.46
CA ALA A 401 -9.81 28.78 3.89
C ALA A 401 -11.15 28.09 4.19
N ASP A 402 -11.12 26.82 4.60
CA ASP A 402 -12.34 26.03 4.80
C ASP A 402 -12.94 26.26 6.19
N PRO A 403 -14.27 26.38 6.28
CA PRO A 403 -14.97 26.58 7.55
C PRO A 403 -15.08 25.30 8.38
N TYR A 404 -14.91 24.12 7.79
CA TYR A 404 -15.09 22.83 8.42
C TYR A 404 -13.95 21.86 8.09
N VAL A 405 -13.85 20.82 8.89
CA VAL A 405 -12.93 19.70 8.63
C VAL A 405 -13.55 18.76 7.62
N LEU A 406 -12.82 18.43 6.57
CA LEU A 406 -13.18 17.40 5.61
C LEU A 406 -12.73 16.05 6.13
N LEU A 407 -13.55 15.02 5.94
CA LEU A 407 -13.28 13.64 6.29
C LEU A 407 -13.49 12.76 5.07
N TRP A 408 -12.49 11.98 4.73
CA TRP A 408 -12.58 10.88 3.77
C TRP A 408 -12.49 9.56 4.48
N ARG A 409 -13.31 8.59 4.09
CA ARG A 409 -13.11 7.19 4.48
C ARG A 409 -12.14 6.56 3.50
N LEU A 410 -11.09 5.97 4.03
CA LEU A 410 -10.11 5.26 3.23
C LEU A 410 -10.53 3.80 3.12
N GLY A 411 -10.57 3.30 1.90
CA GLY A 411 -10.82 1.88 1.64
C GLY A 411 -9.57 1.03 1.89
N PRO A 412 -9.69 -0.32 1.85
CA PRO A 412 -8.55 -1.24 1.99
C PRO A 412 -7.42 -0.98 0.98
N ALA A 413 -7.72 -0.23 -0.03
CA ALA A 413 -6.84 0.11 -1.13
C ALA A 413 -5.97 1.34 -0.89
N ASP A 414 -6.40 2.22 0.02
CA ASP A 414 -5.65 3.42 0.40
C ASP A 414 -4.53 3.11 1.41
N HIS A 415 -4.55 1.89 1.95
CA HIS A 415 -3.48 1.38 2.80
C HIS A 415 -2.49 0.67 1.90
N GLY A 416 -1.46 1.33 1.43
CA GLY A 416 -0.42 0.73 0.62
C GLY A 416 0.00 -0.64 1.18
N HIS A 417 0.12 -1.66 0.36
CA HIS A 417 0.62 -3.00 0.70
C HIS A 417 0.05 -3.65 2.00
N LEU A 418 -1.24 -3.92 2.03
CA LEU A 418 -1.74 -5.02 2.86
C LEU A 418 -1.75 -6.31 2.04
#